data_b82f0af02da3422a047755ec690e426d
#
_entry.id   b82f0af02da3422a047755ec690e426d
#
_cell.length_a   1.000
_cell.length_b   1.000
_cell.length_c   1.000
_cell.angle_alpha   90.00
_cell.angle_beta   90.00
_cell.angle_gamma   90.00
#
_symmetry.space_group_name_H-M   'P 1'
#
loop_
_entity.id
_entity.type
_entity.pdbx_description
1 polymer ?
#
loop_
_entity_poly.entity_id
_entity_poly.type
_entity_poly.pdbx_seq_one_letter_code
_entity_poly.pdbx_strand_id
1 'polypeptide(L)'
;MTKECKQQFTLRITQANATQMVVILYEMTLQYLADAEQAAEDAQFLEAVRKTRGCINELLNSLHREYSPATELSKLYLYCIRRLAACEAKADRTALQDIRKVIAPLCDAYRQIQDQNPSGPVMNNSQTVYAGLT
;
A
#
# COMPACT_ATOMS: atom_id res chain seq x y z
N MET A 1 9.68 7.51 -5.75
CA MET A 1 8.99 6.98 -6.94
C MET A 1 9.26 7.92 -8.12
N THR A 2 9.66 7.36 -9.25
CA THR A 2 9.92 8.17 -10.44
C THR A 2 8.61 8.69 -11.05
N LYS A 3 8.73 9.71 -11.91
CA LYS A 3 7.57 10.27 -12.61
C LYS A 3 6.86 9.22 -13.46
N GLU A 4 7.63 8.38 -14.15
CA GLU A 4 7.10 7.31 -15.00
C GLU A 4 6.35 6.27 -14.17
N CYS A 5 6.90 5.92 -13.03
CA CYS A 5 6.26 4.98 -12.10
C CYS A 5 4.93 5.53 -11.59
N LYS A 6 4.88 6.81 -11.19
CA LYS A 6 3.65 7.47 -10.77
C LYS A 6 2.59 7.46 -11.86
N GLN A 7 3.00 7.75 -13.10
CA GLN A 7 2.08 7.76 -14.24
C GLN A 7 1.49 6.38 -14.49
N GLN A 8 2.31 5.33 -14.40
CA GLN A 8 1.84 3.95 -14.56
C GLN A 8 0.84 3.55 -13.48
N PHE A 9 1.13 3.89 -12.22
CA PHE A 9 0.18 3.63 -11.14
C PHE A 9 -1.12 4.41 -11.32
N THR A 10 -1.05 5.68 -11.69
CA THR A 10 -2.22 6.50 -11.93
C THR A 10 -3.11 5.89 -13.01
N LEU A 11 -2.51 5.46 -14.12
CA LEU A 11 -3.26 4.81 -15.20
C LEU A 11 -3.92 3.52 -14.73
N ARG A 12 -3.20 2.68 -14.01
CA ARG A 12 -3.74 1.41 -13.50
C ARG A 12 -4.90 1.65 -12.53
N ILE A 13 -4.78 2.68 -11.67
CA ILE A 13 -5.84 3.03 -10.72
C ILE A 13 -7.13 3.39 -11.45
N THR A 14 -7.04 4.16 -12.54
CA THR A 14 -8.24 4.59 -13.28
C THR A 14 -8.97 3.43 -13.94
N GLN A 15 -8.29 2.31 -14.16
CA GLN A 15 -8.85 1.15 -14.87
C GLN A 15 -9.13 -0.04 -13.96
N ALA A 16 -8.85 0.08 -12.64
CA ALA A 16 -8.85 -1.05 -11.73
C ALA A 16 -10.24 -1.42 -11.24
N ASN A 17 -10.50 -2.72 -11.13
CA ASN A 17 -11.61 -3.24 -10.33
C ASN A 17 -11.17 -3.32 -8.85
N ALA A 18 -12.05 -3.83 -7.97
CA ALA A 18 -11.79 -3.86 -6.54
C ALA A 18 -10.54 -4.69 -6.18
N THR A 19 -10.40 -5.87 -6.75
CA THR A 19 -9.26 -6.76 -6.47
C THR A 19 -7.96 -6.15 -7.02
N GLN A 20 -8.00 -5.61 -8.24
CA GLN A 20 -6.85 -4.95 -8.83
C GLN A 20 -6.41 -3.74 -8.02
N MET A 21 -7.35 -2.99 -7.45
CA MET A 21 -7.04 -1.83 -6.61
C MET A 21 -6.26 -2.24 -5.36
N VAL A 22 -6.64 -3.35 -4.72
CA VAL A 22 -5.92 -3.87 -3.55
C VAL A 22 -4.47 -4.22 -3.93
N VAL A 23 -4.28 -4.91 -5.06
CA VAL A 23 -2.93 -5.25 -5.56
C VAL A 23 -2.11 -3.99 -5.81
N ILE A 24 -2.71 -3.00 -6.46
CA ILE A 24 -2.03 -1.72 -6.74
C ILE A 24 -1.59 -1.05 -5.43
N LEU A 25 -2.44 -1.03 -4.40
CA LEU A 25 -2.09 -0.45 -3.11
C LEU A 25 -0.92 -1.19 -2.44
N TYR A 26 -0.88 -2.51 -2.54
CA TYR A 26 0.27 -3.28 -2.03
C TYR A 26 1.54 -2.93 -2.80
N GLU A 27 1.47 -2.87 -4.13
CA GLU A 27 2.62 -2.54 -4.96
C GLU A 27 3.13 -1.13 -4.68
N MET A 28 2.23 -0.16 -4.52
CA MET A 28 2.60 1.21 -4.15
C MET A 28 3.26 1.25 -2.78
N THR A 29 2.73 0.50 -1.81
CA THR A 29 3.32 0.40 -0.47
C THR A 29 4.75 -0.11 -0.56
N LEU A 30 4.99 -1.18 -1.33
CA LEU A 30 6.33 -1.74 -1.50
C LEU A 30 7.27 -0.75 -2.20
N GLN A 31 6.78 0.00 -3.18
CA GLN A 31 7.59 1.02 -3.86
C GLN A 31 7.98 2.15 -2.91
N TYR A 32 7.05 2.64 -2.10
CA TYR A 32 7.35 3.70 -1.13
C TYR A 32 8.28 3.20 -0.02
N LEU A 33 8.17 1.93 0.38
CA LEU A 33 9.14 1.33 1.31
C LEU A 33 10.54 1.34 0.71
N ALA A 34 10.67 0.98 -0.57
CA ALA A 34 11.96 1.02 -1.26
C ALA A 34 12.49 2.44 -1.33
N ASP A 35 11.64 3.41 -1.62
CA ASP A 35 12.02 4.82 -1.65
C ASP A 35 12.56 5.28 -0.28
N ALA A 36 11.89 4.87 0.80
CA ALA A 36 12.33 5.20 2.16
C ALA A 36 13.68 4.56 2.48
N GLU A 37 13.86 3.29 2.10
CA GLU A 37 15.12 2.57 2.34
C GLU A 37 16.30 3.23 1.61
N GLN A 38 16.06 3.81 0.44
CA GLN A 38 17.09 4.42 -0.40
C GLN A 38 17.26 5.92 -0.18
N ALA A 39 16.41 6.53 0.64
CA ALA A 39 16.45 7.98 0.86
C ALA A 39 17.76 8.39 1.53
N ALA A 40 18.45 9.39 0.94
CA ALA A 40 19.70 9.92 1.47
C ALA A 40 19.46 11.02 2.51
N GLU A 41 18.33 11.72 2.41
CA GLU A 41 18.01 12.86 3.28
C GLU A 41 16.78 12.54 4.14
N ASP A 42 16.74 13.10 5.35
CA ASP A 42 15.65 12.88 6.30
C ASP A 42 14.29 13.32 5.72
N ALA A 43 14.25 14.43 5.00
CA ALA A 43 13.01 14.92 4.39
C ALA A 43 12.45 13.92 3.38
N GLN A 44 13.30 13.33 2.56
CA GLN A 44 12.90 12.30 1.59
C GLN A 44 12.42 11.03 2.29
N PHE A 45 13.11 10.63 3.34
CA PHE A 45 12.74 9.47 4.15
C PHE A 45 11.36 9.66 4.76
N LEU A 46 11.12 10.79 5.41
CA LEU A 46 9.84 11.08 6.06
C LEU A 46 8.69 11.17 5.05
N GLU A 47 8.94 11.74 3.88
CA GLU A 47 7.93 11.80 2.83
C GLU A 47 7.55 10.42 2.34
N ALA A 48 8.54 9.54 2.10
CA ALA A 48 8.29 8.17 1.68
C ALA A 48 7.53 7.38 2.77
N VAL A 49 7.89 7.56 4.04
CA VAL A 49 7.19 6.93 5.16
C VAL A 49 5.74 7.40 5.23
N ARG A 50 5.50 8.69 5.03
CA ARG A 50 4.16 9.27 5.02
C ARG A 50 3.31 8.68 3.89
N LYS A 51 3.87 8.55 2.70
CA LYS A 51 3.19 7.96 1.54
C LYS A 51 2.87 6.49 1.79
N THR A 52 3.81 5.75 2.39
CA THR A 52 3.59 4.36 2.78
C THR A 52 2.40 4.24 3.72
N ARG A 53 2.35 5.09 4.74
CA ARG A 53 1.25 5.11 5.69
C ARG A 53 -0.09 5.40 5.01
N GLY A 54 -0.10 6.34 4.06
CA GLY A 54 -1.30 6.66 3.29
C GLY A 54 -1.87 5.46 2.56
N CYS A 55 -1.00 4.67 1.92
CA CYS A 55 -1.41 3.46 1.22
C CYS A 55 -2.00 2.42 2.18
N ILE A 56 -1.36 2.22 3.33
CA ILE A 56 -1.83 1.24 4.32
C ILE A 56 -3.17 1.70 4.94
N ASN A 57 -3.34 2.99 5.19
CA ASN A 57 -4.61 3.53 5.65
C ASN A 57 -5.74 3.27 4.65
N GLU A 58 -5.47 3.41 3.36
CA GLU A 58 -6.46 3.11 2.33
C GLU A 58 -6.80 1.62 2.29
N LEU A 59 -5.80 0.76 2.45
CA LEU A 59 -6.04 -0.68 2.57
C LEU A 59 -6.94 -0.97 3.78
N LEU A 60 -6.67 -0.35 4.92
CA LEU A 60 -7.47 -0.53 6.14
C LEU A 60 -8.90 -0.04 5.93
N ASN A 61 -9.07 1.12 5.30
CA ASN A 61 -10.39 1.70 5.05
C ASN A 61 -11.21 0.90 4.03
N SER A 62 -10.54 0.15 3.16
CA SER A 62 -11.21 -0.64 2.12
C SER A 62 -11.70 -2.00 2.62
N LEU A 63 -11.37 -2.39 3.85
CA LEU A 63 -11.76 -3.70 4.38
C LEU A 63 -13.27 -3.76 4.62
N HIS A 64 -13.88 -4.83 4.12
CA HIS A 64 -15.28 -5.17 4.41
C HIS A 64 -15.29 -6.10 5.63
N ARG A 65 -15.75 -5.57 6.76
CA ARG A 65 -15.67 -6.26 8.06
C ARG A 65 -16.49 -7.55 8.12
N GLU A 66 -17.44 -7.71 7.22
CA GLU A 66 -18.25 -8.92 7.10
C GLU A 66 -17.52 -10.12 6.50
N TYR A 67 -16.34 -9.90 5.89
CA TYR A 67 -15.57 -10.98 5.30
C TYR A 67 -14.55 -11.51 6.29
N SER A 68 -14.39 -12.86 6.31
CA SER A 68 -13.58 -13.57 7.26
C SER A 68 -12.14 -13.05 7.42
N PRO A 69 -11.40 -12.70 6.36
CA PRO A 69 -10.02 -12.23 6.54
C PRO A 69 -9.90 -10.78 7.04
N ALA A 70 -11.00 -10.00 7.11
CA ALA A 70 -10.92 -8.57 7.42
C ALA A 70 -10.33 -8.32 8.80
N THR A 71 -10.70 -9.08 9.82
CA THR A 71 -10.18 -8.91 11.17
C THR A 71 -8.67 -9.16 11.23
N GLU A 72 -8.20 -10.22 10.58
CA GLU A 72 -6.77 -10.55 10.57
C GLU A 72 -5.99 -9.52 9.77
N LEU A 73 -6.50 -9.08 8.62
CA LEU A 73 -5.87 -8.06 7.81
C LEU A 73 -5.80 -6.72 8.56
N SER A 74 -6.85 -6.34 9.28
CA SER A 74 -6.83 -5.09 10.04
C SER A 74 -5.74 -5.10 11.11
N LYS A 75 -5.53 -6.23 11.77
CA LYS A 75 -4.44 -6.38 12.76
C LYS A 75 -3.07 -6.19 12.11
N LEU A 76 -2.87 -6.79 10.94
CA LEU A 76 -1.61 -6.66 10.19
C LEU A 76 -1.38 -5.22 9.74
N TYR A 77 -2.40 -4.55 9.23
CA TYR A 77 -2.28 -3.16 8.79
C TYR A 77 -2.01 -2.22 9.97
N LEU A 78 -2.68 -2.42 11.10
CA LEU A 78 -2.44 -1.63 12.30
C LEU A 78 -1.03 -1.85 12.85
N TYR A 79 -0.52 -3.08 12.79
CA TYR A 79 0.87 -3.36 13.12
C TYR A 79 1.83 -2.56 12.24
N CYS A 80 1.59 -2.53 10.92
CA CYS A 80 2.42 -1.76 10.00
C CYS A 80 2.37 -0.26 10.31
N ILE A 81 1.19 0.27 10.62
CA ILE A 81 1.04 1.68 10.97
C ILE A 81 1.83 2.02 12.23
N ARG A 82 1.81 1.14 13.24
CA ARG A 82 2.60 1.34 14.47
C ARG A 82 4.10 1.32 14.18
N ARG A 83 4.54 0.41 13.30
CA ARG A 83 5.96 0.38 12.91
C ARG A 83 6.38 1.62 12.13
N LEU A 84 5.50 2.15 11.29
CA LEU A 84 5.76 3.41 10.57
C LEU A 84 5.86 4.59 11.54
N ALA A 85 5.04 4.62 12.60
CA ALA A 85 5.14 5.67 13.61
C ALA A 85 6.51 5.63 14.31
N ALA A 86 7.04 4.43 14.57
CA ALA A 86 8.38 4.28 15.13
C ALA A 86 9.46 4.80 14.16
N CYS A 87 9.29 4.58 12.86
CA CYS A 87 10.18 5.14 11.84
C CYS A 87 10.20 6.67 11.88
N GLU A 88 9.04 7.29 11.98
CA GLU A 88 8.92 8.75 12.00
C GLU A 88 9.57 9.34 13.27
N ALA A 89 9.37 8.67 14.42
CA ALA A 89 9.85 9.20 15.70
C ALA A 89 11.37 9.10 15.85
N LYS A 90 11.99 8.05 15.33
CA LYS A 90 13.40 7.73 15.57
C LYS A 90 14.24 7.59 14.31
N ALA A 91 13.66 7.80 13.12
CA ALA A 91 14.31 7.55 11.84
C ALA A 91 14.86 6.11 11.74
N ASP A 92 14.18 5.14 12.36
CA ASP A 92 14.62 3.76 12.43
C ASP A 92 14.22 3.01 11.16
N ARG A 93 15.20 2.79 10.30
CA ARG A 93 14.98 2.13 9.00
C ARG A 93 14.75 0.62 9.13
N THR A 94 15.09 0.01 10.27
CA THR A 94 14.91 -1.43 10.46
C THR A 94 13.43 -1.81 10.48
N ALA A 95 12.57 -0.91 10.94
CA ALA A 95 11.11 -1.14 10.96
C ALA A 95 10.54 -1.32 9.55
N LEU A 96 11.19 -0.75 8.53
CA LEU A 96 10.74 -0.89 7.13
C LEU A 96 10.77 -2.35 6.67
N GLN A 97 11.75 -3.12 7.13
CA GLN A 97 11.85 -4.54 6.79
C GLN A 97 10.69 -5.34 7.40
N ASP A 98 10.29 -5.01 8.62
CA ASP A 98 9.16 -5.66 9.28
C ASP A 98 7.86 -5.44 8.50
N ILE A 99 7.67 -4.22 7.99
CA ILE A 99 6.50 -3.89 7.16
C ILE A 99 6.54 -4.66 5.84
N ARG A 100 7.70 -4.73 5.21
CA ARG A 100 7.89 -5.48 3.96
C ARG A 100 7.53 -6.95 4.13
N LYS A 101 7.92 -7.55 5.27
CA LYS A 101 7.62 -8.95 5.57
C LYS A 101 6.13 -9.23 5.68
N VAL A 102 5.34 -8.23 6.01
CA VAL A 102 3.87 -8.34 6.04
C VAL A 102 3.28 -8.12 4.64
N ILE A 103 3.70 -7.05 3.98
CA ILE A 103 3.05 -6.57 2.74
C ILE A 103 3.41 -7.43 1.53
N ALA A 104 4.68 -7.86 1.40
CA ALA A 104 5.12 -8.60 0.22
C ALA A 104 4.36 -9.93 0.03
N PRO A 105 4.19 -10.78 1.08
CA PRO A 105 3.39 -12.01 0.91
C PRO A 105 1.92 -11.73 0.60
N LEU A 106 1.34 -10.67 1.16
CA LEU A 106 -0.04 -10.28 0.86
C LEU A 106 -0.17 -9.84 -0.59
N CYS A 107 0.79 -9.09 -1.10
CA CYS A 107 0.82 -8.68 -2.51
C CYS A 107 0.82 -9.90 -3.42
N ASP A 108 1.68 -10.86 -3.15
CA ASP A 108 1.76 -12.09 -3.95
C ASP A 108 0.46 -12.88 -3.92
N ALA A 109 -0.15 -13.01 -2.75
CA ALA A 109 -1.40 -13.75 -2.59
C ALA A 109 -2.54 -13.08 -3.36
N TYR A 110 -2.67 -11.75 -3.27
CA TYR A 110 -3.73 -11.02 -3.94
C TYR A 110 -3.52 -10.93 -5.45
N ARG A 111 -2.28 -10.96 -5.94
CA ARG A 111 -2.00 -11.09 -7.37
C ARG A 111 -2.56 -12.40 -7.92
N GLN A 112 -2.43 -13.49 -7.18
CA GLN A 112 -3.00 -14.78 -7.59
C GLN A 112 -4.52 -14.73 -7.66
N ILE A 113 -5.17 -14.09 -6.70
CA ILE A 113 -6.63 -13.91 -6.71
C ILE A 113 -7.05 -13.05 -7.90
N GLN A 114 -6.32 -11.99 -8.20
CA GLN A 114 -6.57 -11.11 -9.34
C GLN A 114 -6.54 -11.90 -10.66
N ASP A 115 -5.54 -12.77 -10.82
CA ASP A 115 -5.39 -13.57 -12.04
C ASP A 115 -6.52 -14.59 -12.20
N GLN A 116 -7.04 -15.12 -11.09
CA GLN A 116 -8.13 -16.11 -11.11
C GLN A 116 -9.51 -15.46 -11.30
N ASN A 117 -9.65 -14.18 -10.97
CA ASN A 117 -10.94 -13.49 -11.00
C ASN A 117 -10.79 -12.07 -11.55
N PRO A 118 -10.46 -11.94 -12.85
CA PRO A 118 -10.14 -10.63 -13.44
C PRO A 118 -11.32 -9.69 -13.61
N SER A 119 -12.58 -10.15 -13.46
CA SER A 119 -13.79 -9.38 -13.73
C SER A 119 -14.47 -8.85 -12.48
N GLY A 120 -13.72 -8.58 -11.41
CA GLY A 120 -14.30 -8.00 -10.19
C GLY A 120 -14.91 -6.61 -10.43
N PRO A 121 -15.75 -6.13 -9.51
CA PRO A 121 -16.42 -4.84 -9.68
C PRO A 121 -15.46 -3.67 -9.71
N VAL A 122 -15.80 -2.64 -10.51
CA VAL A 122 -15.02 -1.41 -10.60
C VAL A 122 -15.41 -0.47 -9.45
N MET A 123 -14.41 0.11 -8.78
CA MET A 123 -14.59 1.01 -7.63
C MET A 123 -14.53 2.47 -8.10
N ASN A 124 -15.62 2.96 -8.73
CA ASN A 124 -15.59 4.25 -9.40
C ASN A 124 -15.32 5.44 -8.46
N ASN A 125 -15.97 5.47 -7.29
CA ASN A 125 -15.87 6.61 -6.38
C ASN A 125 -14.56 6.65 -5.57
N SER A 126 -13.92 5.50 -5.38
CA SER A 126 -12.69 5.40 -4.61
C SER A 126 -11.45 5.73 -5.45
N GLN A 127 -11.55 5.64 -6.77
CA GLN A 127 -10.39 5.82 -7.65
C GLN A 127 -9.79 7.22 -7.55
N THR A 128 -10.61 8.26 -7.32
CA THR A 128 -10.12 9.63 -7.15
C THR A 128 -9.25 9.75 -5.89
N VAL A 129 -9.66 9.10 -4.80
CA VAL A 129 -8.90 9.09 -3.54
C VAL A 129 -7.57 8.36 -3.75
N TYR A 130 -7.61 7.18 -4.36
CA TYR A 130 -6.41 6.39 -4.61
C TYR A 130 -5.42 7.12 -5.54
N ALA A 131 -5.92 7.80 -6.55
CA ALA A 131 -5.09 8.59 -7.46
C ALA A 131 -4.33 9.68 -6.70
N GLY A 132 -4.91 10.25 -5.64
CA GLY A 132 -4.25 11.24 -4.80
C GLY A 132 -3.07 10.68 -4.01
N LEU A 133 -2.94 9.36 -3.89
CA LEU A 133 -1.81 8.72 -3.20
C LEU A 133 -0.55 8.66 -4.07
N THR A 134 -0.68 8.79 -5.36
CA THR A 134 0.47 8.83 -6.26
C THR A 134 0.98 10.26 -6.41
#